data_244a660d6398b65331970427c9e174ba
#
_entry.id   244a660d6398b65331970427c9e174ba
#
_cell.length_a   1.000
_cell.length_b   1.000
_cell.length_c   1.000
_cell.angle_alpha   90.00
_cell.angle_beta   90.00
_cell.angle_gamma   90.00
#
_symmetry.space_group_name_H-M   'P 1'
#
loop_
_entity.id
_entity.type
_entity.pdbx_description
1 polymer ?
#
loop_
_entity_poly.entity_id
_entity_poly.type
_entity_poly.pdbx_seq_one_letter_code
_entity_poly.pdbx_strand_id
1 'polypeptide(L)'
;MPDTTTTGRMPVLFLSHGAPPLIDHARWPAELAAWAGNLPKPTAILMVSAHWEAAPLAVGATTTVPLVYDFRGFPQRYYEVLYPAPGAPELARKVRALLGSGVYETPERGLDHGAYVPLTQMYPGADVPVLQLSMPTLDPMRLFEIGRRLAPLREEGVLIVGSGFWTHNLNAITDDDVHVHTFTAEFDDWGERALADRDIDALLDFEHKAPAARLAHPRADHFVPLFVTLGAGENDLGTLRTVIDGYWHGMARRSIQLG
;
A
#
# COMPACT_ATOMS: atom_id res chain seq x y z
N MET A 1 -20.26 -17.82 -26.34
CA MET A 1 -20.89 -16.93 -25.33
C MET A 1 -19.77 -16.21 -24.62
N PRO A 2 -19.63 -14.90 -24.71
CA PRO A 2 -18.65 -14.21 -23.85
C PRO A 2 -19.14 -14.30 -22.42
N ASP A 3 -18.27 -14.84 -21.58
CA ASP A 3 -18.44 -14.91 -20.14
C ASP A 3 -18.52 -13.49 -19.60
N THR A 4 -19.73 -13.02 -19.28
CA THR A 4 -19.92 -11.77 -18.56
C THR A 4 -19.58 -12.03 -17.10
N THR A 5 -18.28 -12.09 -16.80
CA THR A 5 -17.81 -11.95 -15.45
C THR A 5 -18.24 -10.55 -15.01
N THR A 6 -19.33 -10.47 -14.27
CA THR A 6 -19.63 -9.31 -13.42
C THR A 6 -18.39 -9.05 -12.58
N THR A 7 -17.60 -8.06 -12.97
CA THR A 7 -16.54 -7.55 -12.11
C THR A 7 -17.23 -6.95 -10.90
N GLY A 8 -17.32 -7.75 -9.83
CA GLY A 8 -17.76 -7.23 -8.54
C GLY A 8 -16.85 -6.05 -8.16
N ARG A 9 -17.35 -5.17 -7.32
CA ARG A 9 -16.57 -4.05 -6.75
C ARG A 9 -15.24 -4.55 -6.20
N MET A 10 -14.13 -3.95 -6.62
CA MET A 10 -12.80 -4.36 -6.15
C MET A 10 -12.62 -4.04 -4.66
N PRO A 11 -11.98 -4.91 -3.89
CA PRO A 11 -11.53 -4.57 -2.55
C PRO A 11 -10.48 -3.46 -2.58
N VAL A 12 -10.17 -2.92 -1.41
CA VAL A 12 -9.02 -2.05 -1.19
C VAL A 12 -8.07 -2.69 -0.21
N LEU A 13 -6.78 -2.46 -0.40
CA LEU A 13 -5.74 -3.07 0.40
C LEU A 13 -4.85 -2.02 1.05
N PHE A 14 -4.48 -2.26 2.30
CA PHE A 14 -3.23 -1.72 2.85
C PHE A 14 -2.27 -2.90 3.02
N LEU A 15 -1.07 -2.77 2.47
CA LEU A 15 -0.04 -3.79 2.63
C LEU A 15 1.25 -3.20 3.22
N SER A 16 1.84 -3.97 4.12
CA SER A 16 3.20 -3.77 4.55
C SER A 16 4.10 -4.33 3.45
N HIS A 17 4.93 -3.47 2.80
CA HIS A 17 5.65 -3.85 1.58
C HIS A 17 7.05 -4.42 1.84
N GLY A 18 7.55 -4.28 3.08
CA GLY A 18 8.90 -4.70 3.41
C GLY A 18 9.97 -3.93 2.64
N ALA A 19 11.17 -4.49 2.63
CA ALA A 19 12.28 -4.03 1.79
C ALA A 19 12.57 -5.09 0.71
N PRO A 20 13.49 -4.87 -0.24
CA PRO A 20 13.78 -5.85 -1.30
C PRO A 20 14.00 -7.29 -0.84
N PRO A 21 14.61 -7.60 0.33
CA PRO A 21 14.70 -8.96 0.84
C PRO A 21 13.38 -9.67 1.14
N LEU A 22 12.24 -8.97 1.11
CA LEU A 22 10.93 -9.60 1.17
C LEU A 22 10.80 -10.75 0.16
N ILE A 23 11.36 -10.59 -1.04
CA ILE A 23 11.27 -11.59 -2.12
C ILE A 23 11.93 -12.94 -1.75
N ASP A 24 12.88 -12.92 -0.81
CA ASP A 24 13.58 -14.11 -0.31
C ASP A 24 13.04 -14.59 1.04
N HIS A 25 12.03 -13.92 1.60
CA HIS A 25 11.45 -14.31 2.88
C HIS A 25 10.73 -15.66 2.78
N ALA A 26 10.88 -16.53 3.79
CA ALA A 26 10.42 -17.92 3.74
C ALA A 26 8.89 -18.07 3.54
N ARG A 27 8.08 -17.13 4.01
CA ARG A 27 6.60 -17.22 3.98
C ARG A 27 5.93 -16.06 3.25
N TRP A 28 6.45 -14.86 3.39
CA TRP A 28 5.76 -13.64 2.93
C TRP A 28 5.45 -13.61 1.43
N PRO A 29 6.35 -14.04 0.52
CA PRO A 29 6.00 -14.17 -0.90
C PRO A 29 4.77 -15.04 -1.15
N ALA A 30 4.68 -16.20 -0.48
CA ALA A 30 3.56 -17.11 -0.62
C ALA A 30 2.25 -16.53 -0.04
N GLU A 31 2.33 -15.79 1.07
CA GLU A 31 1.17 -15.08 1.66
C GLU A 31 0.63 -14.01 0.70
N LEU A 32 1.51 -13.20 0.08
CA LEU A 32 1.13 -12.19 -0.91
C LEU A 32 0.53 -12.82 -2.18
N ALA A 33 1.14 -13.90 -2.68
CA ALA A 33 0.62 -14.64 -3.84
C ALA A 33 -0.75 -15.25 -3.55
N ALA A 34 -0.93 -15.86 -2.38
CA ALA A 34 -2.21 -16.42 -1.95
C ALA A 34 -3.28 -15.33 -1.78
N TRP A 35 -2.90 -14.17 -1.24
CA TRP A 35 -3.81 -13.03 -1.12
C TRP A 35 -4.30 -12.59 -2.50
N ALA A 36 -3.38 -12.33 -3.44
CA ALA A 36 -3.72 -11.95 -4.82
C ALA A 36 -4.58 -13.00 -5.53
N GLY A 37 -4.28 -14.30 -5.32
CA GLY A 37 -5.04 -15.41 -5.90
C GLY A 37 -6.50 -15.51 -5.42
N ASN A 38 -6.82 -14.90 -4.26
CA ASN A 38 -8.17 -14.81 -3.73
C ASN A 38 -8.91 -13.52 -4.11
N LEU A 39 -8.27 -12.61 -4.84
CA LEU A 39 -8.87 -11.39 -5.34
C LEU A 39 -9.42 -11.59 -6.77
N PRO A 40 -10.48 -10.87 -7.16
CA PRO A 40 -10.79 -10.74 -8.57
C PRO A 40 -9.59 -10.19 -9.34
N LYS A 41 -9.38 -10.61 -10.59
CA LYS A 41 -8.29 -10.04 -11.40
C LYS A 41 -8.58 -8.56 -11.66
N PRO A 42 -7.71 -7.62 -11.21
CA PRO A 42 -7.94 -6.21 -11.42
C PRO A 42 -7.76 -5.80 -12.89
N THR A 43 -8.52 -4.81 -13.33
CA THR A 43 -8.34 -4.16 -14.64
C THR A 43 -7.13 -3.24 -14.66
N ALA A 44 -6.80 -2.65 -13.50
CA ALA A 44 -5.60 -1.87 -13.23
C ALA A 44 -5.36 -1.79 -11.71
N ILE A 45 -4.16 -1.42 -11.32
CA ILE A 45 -3.76 -1.21 -9.92
C ILE A 45 -3.37 0.25 -9.72
N LEU A 46 -3.96 0.90 -8.70
CA LEU A 46 -3.55 2.21 -8.22
C LEU A 46 -2.76 2.06 -6.93
N MET A 47 -1.46 2.36 -6.97
CA MET A 47 -0.56 2.27 -5.83
C MET A 47 -0.33 3.64 -5.20
N VAL A 48 -0.49 3.74 -3.88
CA VAL A 48 -0.05 4.88 -3.07
C VAL A 48 1.03 4.39 -2.14
N SER A 49 2.29 4.69 -2.47
CA SER A 49 3.47 4.19 -1.74
C SER A 49 4.02 5.23 -0.78
N ALA A 50 4.47 4.77 0.40
CA ALA A 50 5.21 5.56 1.38
C ALA A 50 6.47 6.22 0.80
N HIS A 51 6.99 5.70 -0.30
CA HIS A 51 8.23 6.16 -0.94
C HIS A 51 8.03 7.28 -1.97
N TRP A 52 6.81 7.77 -2.13
CA TRP A 52 6.58 8.90 -3.02
C TRP A 52 5.73 10.00 -2.40
N GLU A 53 6.42 10.93 -1.77
CA GLU A 53 5.85 12.19 -1.32
C GLU A 53 6.11 13.26 -2.38
N ALA A 54 5.06 13.83 -2.93
CA ALA A 54 5.17 14.96 -3.85
C ALA A 54 3.94 15.87 -3.72
N ALA A 55 4.19 17.14 -3.50
CA ALA A 55 3.20 18.20 -3.50
C ALA A 55 3.54 19.21 -4.61
N PRO A 56 2.60 19.51 -5.51
CA PRO A 56 1.23 19.01 -5.54
C PRO A 56 1.13 17.51 -5.85
N LEU A 57 -0.07 16.95 -5.61
CA LEU A 57 -0.40 15.56 -5.91
C LEU A 57 -0.03 15.21 -7.35
N ALA A 58 0.64 14.09 -7.58
CA ALA A 58 1.13 13.69 -8.89
C ALA A 58 0.85 12.21 -9.19
N VAL A 59 0.62 11.91 -10.47
CA VAL A 59 0.60 10.55 -11.01
C VAL A 59 1.93 10.23 -11.68
N GLY A 60 2.40 9.00 -11.52
CA GLY A 60 3.62 8.49 -12.13
C GLY A 60 3.46 8.19 -13.63
N ALA A 61 4.46 7.51 -14.18
CA ALA A 61 4.49 7.12 -15.57
C ALA A 61 3.23 6.36 -16.00
N THR A 62 2.69 6.73 -17.13
CA THR A 62 1.54 6.06 -17.75
C THR A 62 1.95 5.08 -18.85
N THR A 63 3.25 4.89 -19.01
CA THR A 63 3.90 3.90 -19.87
C THR A 63 4.92 3.12 -19.05
N THR A 64 5.39 2.00 -19.56
CA THR A 64 6.47 1.24 -18.90
C THR A 64 7.77 2.05 -18.98
N VAL A 65 8.33 2.37 -17.83
CA VAL A 65 9.61 3.06 -17.64
C VAL A 65 10.47 2.29 -16.62
N PRO A 66 11.78 2.58 -16.50
CA PRO A 66 12.63 1.94 -15.49
C PRO A 66 12.08 2.09 -14.07
N LEU A 67 12.28 1.06 -13.24
CA LEU A 67 11.93 1.09 -11.82
C LEU A 67 12.80 2.11 -11.06
N VAL A 68 12.29 2.57 -9.93
CA VAL A 68 13.05 3.40 -8.99
C VAL A 68 13.58 2.51 -7.88
N TYR A 69 14.90 2.29 -7.86
CA TYR A 69 15.60 1.54 -6.82
C TYR A 69 15.98 2.52 -5.70
N ASP A 70 15.02 2.91 -4.90
CA ASP A 70 15.11 3.94 -3.86
C ASP A 70 15.63 3.40 -2.50
N PHE A 71 16.43 2.37 -2.55
CA PHE A 71 17.09 1.73 -1.40
C PHE A 71 18.60 1.64 -1.63
N ARG A 72 19.34 1.33 -0.59
CA ARG A 72 20.80 1.18 -0.65
C ARG A 72 21.31 0.14 0.35
N GLY A 73 22.52 -0.36 0.09
CA GLY A 73 23.20 -1.28 1.01
C GLY A 73 22.77 -2.74 0.91
N PHE A 74 21.96 -3.08 -0.10
CA PHE A 74 21.54 -4.45 -0.37
C PHE A 74 22.40 -5.14 -1.42
N PRO A 75 22.43 -6.49 -1.48
CA PRO A 75 23.07 -7.24 -2.54
C PRO A 75 22.60 -6.86 -3.95
N GLN A 76 23.53 -6.94 -4.92
CA GLN A 76 23.31 -6.49 -6.31
C GLN A 76 22.05 -7.07 -6.96
N ARG A 77 21.73 -8.35 -6.67
CA ARG A 77 20.54 -9.01 -7.24
C ARG A 77 19.22 -8.27 -7.03
N TYR A 78 19.09 -7.45 -5.96
CA TYR A 78 17.88 -6.67 -5.71
C TYR A 78 17.76 -5.44 -6.60
N TYR A 79 18.88 -4.95 -7.16
CA TYR A 79 18.89 -3.86 -8.15
C TYR A 79 18.70 -4.37 -9.59
N GLU A 80 18.56 -5.69 -9.76
CA GLU A 80 18.36 -6.36 -11.04
C GLU A 80 16.92 -6.87 -11.19
N VAL A 81 16.08 -6.70 -10.17
CA VAL A 81 14.66 -7.03 -10.22
C VAL A 81 13.98 -6.20 -11.30
N LEU A 82 13.22 -6.85 -12.17
CA LEU A 82 12.44 -6.21 -13.21
C LEU A 82 10.95 -6.44 -12.95
N TYR A 83 10.14 -5.43 -13.20
CA TYR A 83 8.69 -5.51 -13.18
C TYR A 83 8.10 -4.65 -14.30
N PRO A 84 8.09 -5.15 -15.54
CA PRO A 84 7.71 -4.37 -16.72
C PRO A 84 6.18 -4.30 -16.90
N ALA A 85 5.44 -3.96 -15.83
CA ALA A 85 4.01 -3.79 -15.89
C ALA A 85 3.64 -2.72 -16.92
N PRO A 86 2.53 -2.89 -17.67
CA PRO A 86 2.01 -1.85 -18.53
C PRO A 86 1.68 -0.60 -17.71
N GLY A 87 1.89 0.58 -18.28
CA GLY A 87 1.36 1.81 -17.72
C GLY A 87 -0.16 1.87 -17.85
N ALA A 88 -0.80 2.77 -17.09
CA ALA A 88 -2.25 2.88 -17.01
C ALA A 88 -2.76 4.28 -17.38
N PRO A 89 -2.64 4.73 -18.65
CA PRO A 89 -3.03 6.09 -19.05
C PRO A 89 -4.52 6.39 -18.84
N GLU A 90 -5.38 5.41 -19.06
CA GLU A 90 -6.82 5.57 -18.82
C GLU A 90 -7.13 5.73 -17.33
N LEU A 91 -6.45 4.98 -16.46
CA LEU A 91 -6.57 5.16 -15.02
C LEU A 91 -6.07 6.54 -14.58
N ALA A 92 -4.95 7.03 -15.14
CA ALA A 92 -4.43 8.36 -14.84
C ALA A 92 -5.46 9.46 -15.21
N ARG A 93 -6.12 9.34 -16.36
CA ARG A 93 -7.20 10.25 -16.75
C ARG A 93 -8.36 10.23 -15.76
N LYS A 94 -8.78 9.06 -15.28
CA LYS A 94 -9.86 8.89 -14.28
C LYS A 94 -9.47 9.47 -12.93
N VAL A 95 -8.27 9.19 -12.45
CA VAL A 95 -7.73 9.75 -11.20
C VAL A 95 -7.75 11.28 -11.25
N ARG A 96 -7.29 11.88 -12.35
CA ARG A 96 -7.32 13.34 -12.54
C ARG A 96 -8.75 13.90 -12.60
N ALA A 97 -9.68 13.18 -13.21
CA ALA A 97 -11.09 13.60 -13.22
C ALA A 97 -11.68 13.59 -11.80
N LEU A 98 -11.37 12.60 -10.98
CA LEU A 98 -11.86 12.48 -9.61
C LEU A 98 -11.18 13.47 -8.65
N LEU A 99 -9.88 13.68 -8.77
CA LEU A 99 -9.11 14.51 -7.84
C LEU A 99 -8.96 15.97 -8.28
N GLY A 100 -9.30 16.27 -9.54
CA GLY A 100 -9.32 17.62 -10.10
C GLY A 100 -8.03 18.01 -10.82
N SER A 101 -8.01 19.23 -11.35
CA SER A 101 -6.94 19.76 -12.21
C SER A 101 -5.61 20.00 -11.51
N GLY A 102 -5.55 19.85 -10.18
CA GLY A 102 -4.32 19.99 -9.38
C GLY A 102 -3.43 18.75 -9.37
N VAL A 103 -3.79 17.70 -10.10
CA VAL A 103 -2.97 16.48 -10.21
C VAL A 103 -1.97 16.62 -11.37
N TYR A 104 -0.69 16.57 -11.04
CA TYR A 104 0.40 16.69 -12.01
C TYR A 104 0.77 15.32 -12.60
N GLU A 105 1.46 15.33 -13.73
CA GLU A 105 2.02 14.13 -14.35
C GLU A 105 3.54 14.15 -14.19
N THR A 106 4.11 13.00 -13.83
CA THR A 106 5.55 12.75 -13.73
C THR A 106 5.87 11.53 -14.60
N PRO A 107 5.94 11.74 -15.93
CA PRO A 107 5.97 10.65 -16.92
C PRO A 107 7.22 9.77 -16.85
N GLU A 108 8.29 10.26 -16.26
CA GLU A 108 9.54 9.52 -16.02
C GLU A 108 9.59 8.77 -14.69
N ARG A 109 8.61 8.99 -13.80
CA ARG A 109 8.57 8.35 -12.48
C ARG A 109 8.06 6.93 -12.60
N GLY A 110 9.00 5.97 -12.55
CA GLY A 110 8.69 4.54 -12.46
C GLY A 110 8.21 4.11 -11.09
N LEU A 111 7.86 2.83 -10.96
CA LEU A 111 7.43 2.24 -9.69
C LEU A 111 8.62 2.16 -8.73
N ASP A 112 8.42 2.61 -7.49
CA ASP A 112 9.39 2.43 -6.41
C ASP A 112 9.25 1.05 -5.75
N HIS A 113 10.17 0.72 -4.81
CA HIS A 113 10.17 -0.61 -4.22
C HIS A 113 8.94 -0.90 -3.37
N GLY A 114 8.31 0.11 -2.78
CA GLY A 114 7.03 -0.05 -2.10
C GLY A 114 5.89 -0.47 -3.04
N ALA A 115 6.03 -0.22 -4.34
CA ALA A 115 5.09 -0.69 -5.35
C ALA A 115 5.54 -2.02 -5.96
N TYR A 116 6.73 -2.09 -6.59
CA TYR A 116 7.07 -3.26 -7.40
C TYR A 116 7.44 -4.49 -6.57
N VAL A 117 8.06 -4.35 -5.38
CA VAL A 117 8.47 -5.52 -4.59
C VAL A 117 7.27 -6.40 -4.22
N PRO A 118 6.19 -5.89 -3.59
CA PRO A 118 5.02 -6.72 -3.33
C PRO A 118 4.32 -7.18 -4.62
N LEU A 119 4.28 -6.35 -5.67
CA LEU A 119 3.61 -6.71 -6.92
C LEU A 119 4.32 -7.84 -7.66
N THR A 120 5.65 -7.99 -7.55
CA THR A 120 6.37 -9.16 -8.10
C THR A 120 5.89 -10.47 -7.49
N GLN A 121 5.34 -10.45 -6.29
CA GLN A 121 4.80 -11.63 -5.60
C GLN A 121 3.30 -11.81 -5.86
N MET A 122 2.56 -10.71 -5.86
CA MET A 122 1.09 -10.74 -6.06
C MET A 122 0.71 -10.98 -7.52
N TYR A 123 1.41 -10.36 -8.45
CA TYR A 123 1.13 -10.41 -9.89
C TYR A 123 2.43 -10.61 -10.69
N PRO A 124 3.10 -11.78 -10.56
CA PRO A 124 4.43 -12.02 -11.12
C PRO A 124 4.47 -11.94 -12.65
N GLY A 125 3.33 -12.10 -13.32
CA GLY A 125 3.23 -11.95 -14.79
C GLY A 125 3.37 -10.52 -15.27
N ALA A 126 3.34 -9.53 -14.37
CA ALA A 126 3.39 -8.10 -14.70
C ALA A 126 2.42 -7.70 -15.84
N ASP A 127 1.26 -8.36 -15.93
CA ASP A 127 0.29 -8.20 -17.00
C ASP A 127 -0.88 -7.25 -16.63
N VAL A 128 -0.91 -6.78 -15.38
CA VAL A 128 -1.90 -5.81 -14.91
C VAL A 128 -1.31 -4.40 -15.02
N PRO A 129 -2.01 -3.44 -15.66
CA PRO A 129 -1.56 -2.05 -15.71
C PRO A 129 -1.44 -1.44 -14.30
N VAL A 130 -0.36 -0.71 -14.04
CA VAL A 130 -0.10 -0.07 -12.74
C VAL A 130 0.10 1.43 -12.90
N LEU A 131 -0.55 2.18 -12.03
CA LEU A 131 -0.33 3.62 -11.86
C LEU A 131 0.08 3.88 -10.42
N GLN A 132 1.11 4.66 -10.21
CA GLN A 132 1.46 5.14 -8.89
C GLN A 132 0.98 6.56 -8.68
N LEU A 133 0.44 6.86 -7.49
CA LEU A 133 -0.03 8.16 -7.05
C LEU A 133 0.81 8.62 -5.86
N SER A 134 1.27 9.87 -5.87
CA SER A 134 2.03 10.43 -4.75
C SER A 134 1.15 10.72 -3.54
N MET A 135 1.79 10.86 -2.37
CA MET A 135 1.19 11.47 -1.19
C MET A 135 1.55 12.96 -1.15
N PRO A 136 0.59 13.88 -1.23
CA PRO A 136 0.86 15.32 -1.21
C PRO A 136 1.12 15.84 0.21
N THR A 137 0.89 15.03 1.22
CA THR A 137 0.98 15.33 2.65
C THR A 137 1.06 14.04 3.44
N LEU A 138 1.47 14.13 4.71
CA LEU A 138 1.35 13.04 5.68
C LEU A 138 0.16 13.23 6.64
N ASP A 139 -0.73 14.19 6.37
CA ASP A 139 -1.95 14.41 7.15
C ASP A 139 -2.95 13.26 6.92
N PRO A 140 -3.30 12.47 7.95
CA PRO A 140 -4.19 11.32 7.84
C PRO A 140 -5.56 11.66 7.24
N MET A 141 -6.18 12.76 7.70
CA MET A 141 -7.51 13.16 7.25
C MET A 141 -7.51 13.54 5.77
N ARG A 142 -6.49 14.24 5.29
CA ARG A 142 -6.37 14.58 3.88
C ARG A 142 -6.16 13.37 2.98
N LEU A 143 -5.37 12.40 3.44
CA LEU A 143 -5.18 11.15 2.70
C LEU A 143 -6.44 10.29 2.71
N PHE A 144 -7.18 10.26 3.81
CA PHE A 144 -8.49 9.61 3.89
C PHE A 144 -9.47 10.22 2.89
N GLU A 145 -9.53 11.56 2.79
CA GLU A 145 -10.40 12.24 1.82
C GLU A 145 -9.99 11.97 0.36
N ILE A 146 -8.69 11.87 0.08
CA ILE A 146 -8.20 11.41 -1.24
C ILE A 146 -8.74 10.01 -1.53
N GLY A 147 -8.65 9.09 -0.56
CA GLY A 147 -9.19 7.74 -0.68
C GLY A 147 -10.68 7.73 -1.00
N ARG A 148 -11.49 8.49 -0.27
CA ARG A 148 -12.94 8.62 -0.51
C ARG A 148 -13.25 9.06 -1.94
N ARG A 149 -12.51 10.03 -2.46
CA ARG A 149 -12.68 10.52 -3.85
C ARG A 149 -12.29 9.47 -4.88
N LEU A 150 -11.35 8.57 -4.57
CA LEU A 150 -10.91 7.49 -5.45
C LEU A 150 -11.83 6.26 -5.41
N ALA A 151 -12.67 6.12 -4.38
CA ALA A 151 -13.54 4.95 -4.17
C ALA A 151 -14.34 4.50 -5.42
N PRO A 152 -14.86 5.40 -6.29
CA PRO A 152 -15.60 5.00 -7.48
C PRO A 152 -14.80 4.13 -8.48
N LEU A 153 -13.45 4.22 -8.49
CA LEU A 153 -12.60 3.41 -9.36
C LEU A 153 -12.75 1.90 -9.09
N ARG A 154 -13.15 1.53 -7.88
CA ARG A 154 -13.36 0.14 -7.47
C ARG A 154 -14.47 -0.54 -8.27
N GLU A 155 -15.54 0.19 -8.60
CA GLU A 155 -16.64 -0.29 -9.44
C GLU A 155 -16.20 -0.56 -10.88
N GLU A 156 -15.06 -0.01 -11.28
CA GLU A 156 -14.46 -0.18 -12.60
C GLU A 156 -13.37 -1.25 -12.63
N GLY A 157 -13.26 -2.03 -11.56
CA GLY A 157 -12.29 -3.12 -11.45
C GLY A 157 -10.88 -2.66 -11.07
N VAL A 158 -10.70 -1.44 -10.58
CA VAL A 158 -9.38 -0.94 -10.13
C VAL A 158 -9.11 -1.36 -8.70
N LEU A 159 -7.98 -2.04 -8.49
CA LEU A 159 -7.47 -2.36 -7.16
C LEU A 159 -6.71 -1.14 -6.60
N ILE A 160 -7.22 -0.56 -5.53
CA ILE A 160 -6.54 0.55 -4.82
C ILE A 160 -5.72 -0.05 -3.69
N VAL A 161 -4.43 0.31 -3.63
CA VAL A 161 -3.47 -0.23 -2.67
C VAL A 161 -2.72 0.91 -1.98
N GLY A 162 -2.90 1.05 -0.67
CA GLY A 162 -1.99 1.78 0.19
C GLY A 162 -0.81 0.89 0.55
N SER A 163 0.39 1.31 0.23
CA SER A 163 1.61 0.54 0.45
C SER A 163 2.54 1.28 1.41
N GLY A 164 2.72 0.70 2.57
CA GLY A 164 3.54 1.25 3.65
C GLY A 164 4.08 0.16 4.55
N PHE A 165 4.05 0.40 5.86
CA PHE A 165 4.40 -0.60 6.86
C PHE A 165 3.64 -0.32 8.16
N TRP A 166 3.10 -1.36 8.80
CA TRP A 166 2.27 -1.20 9.99
C TRP A 166 3.00 -0.58 11.18
N THR A 167 4.28 -0.92 11.38
CA THR A 167 5.22 -0.17 12.21
C THR A 167 6.55 -0.03 11.47
N HIS A 168 7.17 1.16 11.48
CA HIS A 168 8.37 1.39 10.71
C HIS A 168 9.38 2.26 11.48
N ASN A 169 10.29 1.59 12.19
CA ASN A 169 11.42 2.23 12.88
C ASN A 169 12.72 1.50 12.55
N LEU A 170 13.44 2.00 11.56
CA LEU A 170 14.71 1.41 11.13
C LEU A 170 15.84 1.50 12.18
N ASN A 171 15.68 2.34 13.23
CA ASN A 171 16.64 2.39 14.34
C ASN A 171 16.39 1.29 15.39
N ALA A 172 15.31 0.53 15.24
CA ALA A 172 14.89 -0.53 16.16
C ALA A 172 14.74 -1.90 15.46
N ILE A 173 15.45 -2.10 14.35
CA ILE A 173 15.49 -3.39 13.64
C ILE A 173 16.14 -4.43 14.53
N THR A 174 15.53 -5.62 14.59
CA THR A 174 16.07 -6.81 15.24
C THR A 174 16.72 -7.75 14.23
N ASP A 175 17.54 -8.67 14.73
CA ASP A 175 18.25 -9.65 13.87
C ASP A 175 17.34 -10.75 13.32
N ASP A 176 16.12 -10.88 13.87
CA ASP A 176 15.15 -11.92 13.50
C ASP A 176 13.69 -11.44 13.63
N ASP A 177 12.76 -12.31 13.27
CA ASP A 177 11.32 -12.05 13.28
C ASP A 177 10.64 -12.43 14.62
N VAL A 178 11.40 -12.86 15.62
CA VAL A 178 10.90 -13.35 16.91
C VAL A 178 11.05 -12.29 17.99
N HIS A 179 12.17 -11.58 17.97
CA HIS A 179 12.42 -10.50 18.93
C HIS A 179 11.66 -9.25 18.50
N VAL A 180 10.67 -8.88 19.30
CA VAL A 180 9.79 -7.73 19.05
C VAL A 180 9.90 -6.76 20.23
N HIS A 181 10.13 -5.50 19.93
CA HIS A 181 10.12 -4.46 20.96
C HIS A 181 8.72 -4.28 21.55
N THR A 182 8.64 -4.01 22.84
CA THR A 182 7.35 -3.78 23.52
C THR A 182 6.53 -2.70 22.85
N PHE A 183 7.14 -1.61 22.43
CA PHE A 183 6.44 -0.52 21.75
C PHE A 183 5.84 -0.94 20.40
N THR A 184 6.47 -1.87 19.67
CA THR A 184 5.95 -2.42 18.42
C THR A 184 4.71 -3.26 18.69
N ALA A 185 4.77 -4.16 19.68
CA ALA A 185 3.65 -5.00 20.08
C ALA A 185 2.46 -4.15 20.59
N GLU A 186 2.73 -3.16 21.44
CA GLU A 186 1.69 -2.27 21.98
C GLU A 186 0.99 -1.46 20.88
N PHE A 187 1.75 -0.95 19.89
CA PHE A 187 1.18 -0.25 18.74
C PHE A 187 0.36 -1.19 17.86
N ASP A 188 0.87 -2.40 17.57
CA ASP A 188 0.17 -3.39 16.76
C ASP A 188 -1.14 -3.84 17.42
N ASP A 189 -1.11 -4.16 18.72
CA ASP A 189 -2.28 -4.53 19.52
C ASP A 189 -3.33 -3.40 19.57
N TRP A 190 -2.88 -2.16 19.70
CA TRP A 190 -3.78 -0.99 19.67
C TRP A 190 -4.45 -0.87 18.30
N GLY A 191 -3.65 -0.95 17.24
CA GLY A 191 -4.16 -0.82 15.88
C GLY A 191 -5.10 -1.95 15.51
N GLU A 192 -4.82 -3.20 15.93
CA GLU A 192 -5.74 -4.33 15.76
C GLU A 192 -7.10 -4.06 16.42
N ARG A 193 -7.10 -3.59 17.67
CA ARG A 193 -8.34 -3.21 18.36
C ARG A 193 -9.08 -2.09 17.65
N ALA A 194 -8.38 -1.02 17.26
CA ALA A 194 -8.98 0.11 16.55
C ALA A 194 -9.61 -0.32 15.22
N LEU A 195 -8.96 -1.25 14.48
CA LEU A 195 -9.54 -1.84 13.26
C LEU A 195 -10.76 -2.71 13.56
N ALA A 196 -10.71 -3.57 14.59
CA ALA A 196 -11.81 -4.45 14.99
C ALA A 196 -13.04 -3.65 15.45
N ASP A 197 -12.81 -2.57 16.20
CA ASP A 197 -13.86 -1.67 16.69
C ASP A 197 -14.32 -0.68 15.60
N ARG A 198 -13.60 -0.61 14.45
CA ARG A 198 -13.83 0.36 13.37
C ARG A 198 -13.71 1.79 13.85
N ASP A 199 -12.84 2.03 14.80
CA ASP A 199 -12.57 3.35 15.37
C ASP A 199 -11.64 4.15 14.44
N ILE A 200 -12.25 4.64 13.35
CA ILE A 200 -11.51 5.41 12.33
C ILE A 200 -10.99 6.71 12.91
N ASP A 201 -11.70 7.32 13.85
CA ASP A 201 -11.29 8.57 14.50
C ASP A 201 -10.01 8.35 15.33
N ALA A 202 -9.93 7.21 16.05
CA ALA A 202 -8.70 6.87 16.76
C ALA A 202 -7.54 6.59 15.80
N LEU A 203 -7.79 5.90 14.68
CA LEU A 203 -6.75 5.66 13.65
C LEU A 203 -6.27 6.98 13.04
N LEU A 204 -7.17 7.89 12.69
CA LEU A 204 -6.83 9.20 12.13
C LEU A 204 -6.02 10.06 13.11
N ASP A 205 -6.25 9.92 14.40
CA ASP A 205 -5.54 10.62 15.48
C ASP A 205 -4.44 9.72 16.14
N PHE A 206 -3.87 8.80 15.37
CA PHE A 206 -2.93 7.78 15.87
C PHE A 206 -1.73 8.36 16.62
N GLU A 207 -1.25 9.53 16.25
CA GLU A 207 -0.11 10.18 16.92
C GLU A 207 -0.38 10.50 18.39
N HIS A 208 -1.67 10.74 18.76
CA HIS A 208 -2.09 11.03 20.13
C HIS A 208 -2.76 9.83 20.82
N LYS A 209 -3.36 8.93 20.05
CA LYS A 209 -4.16 7.82 20.58
C LYS A 209 -3.38 6.51 20.70
N ALA A 210 -2.45 6.27 19.76
CA ALA A 210 -1.68 5.02 19.78
C ALA A 210 -0.59 5.07 20.86
N PRO A 211 -0.41 3.98 21.62
CA PRO A 211 0.74 3.87 22.52
C PRO A 211 2.02 3.89 21.68
N ALA A 212 3.02 4.58 22.20
CA ALA A 212 4.35 4.64 21.61
C ALA A 212 4.40 5.01 20.11
N ALA A 213 3.42 5.78 19.62
CA ALA A 213 3.29 6.15 18.19
C ALA A 213 4.61 6.66 17.58
N ARG A 214 5.34 7.52 18.29
CA ARG A 214 6.62 8.09 17.82
C ARG A 214 7.79 7.10 17.85
N LEU A 215 7.68 6.03 18.62
CA LEU A 215 8.66 4.93 18.59
C LEU A 215 8.33 3.94 17.48
N ALA A 216 7.06 3.63 17.28
CA ALA A 216 6.61 2.79 16.18
C ALA A 216 6.85 3.47 14.81
N HIS A 217 6.61 4.78 14.77
CA HIS A 217 6.78 5.64 13.60
C HIS A 217 7.52 6.93 13.95
N PRO A 218 8.87 6.96 13.90
CA PRO A 218 9.64 8.21 14.01
C PRO A 218 9.22 9.24 12.96
N ARG A 219 8.70 8.76 11.83
CA ARG A 219 8.04 9.49 10.76
C ARG A 219 6.80 8.72 10.30
N ALA A 220 5.73 9.44 9.99
CA ALA A 220 4.42 8.85 9.69
C ALA A 220 4.29 8.25 8.26
N ASP A 221 5.25 8.51 7.38
CA ASP A 221 5.21 8.19 5.94
C ASP A 221 4.78 6.74 5.63
N HIS A 222 5.25 5.77 6.40
CA HIS A 222 4.91 4.36 6.19
C HIS A 222 3.55 3.94 6.77
N PHE A 223 2.98 4.70 7.71
CA PHE A 223 1.66 4.39 8.24
C PHE A 223 0.54 5.05 7.46
N VAL A 224 0.76 6.26 6.98
CA VAL A 224 -0.32 7.08 6.40
C VAL A 224 -0.90 6.60 5.06
N PRO A 225 -0.26 5.73 4.21
CA PRO A 225 -0.94 5.11 3.08
C PRO A 225 -2.19 4.31 3.48
N LEU A 226 -2.26 3.85 4.74
CA LEU A 226 -3.44 3.23 5.33
C LEU A 226 -4.69 4.10 5.16
N PHE A 227 -4.57 5.41 5.32
CA PHE A 227 -5.73 6.30 5.29
C PHE A 227 -6.33 6.46 3.90
N VAL A 228 -5.54 6.33 2.84
CA VAL A 228 -6.08 6.23 1.47
C VAL A 228 -6.92 4.95 1.33
N THR A 229 -6.43 3.84 1.86
CA THR A 229 -7.16 2.56 1.88
C THR A 229 -8.47 2.67 2.66
N LEU A 230 -8.41 3.19 3.90
CA LEU A 230 -9.60 3.34 4.74
C LEU A 230 -10.63 4.28 4.12
N GLY A 231 -10.20 5.38 3.52
CA GLY A 231 -11.08 6.30 2.82
C GLY A 231 -11.74 5.68 1.59
N ALA A 232 -10.97 4.95 0.76
CA ALA A 232 -11.51 4.25 -0.40
C ALA A 232 -12.43 3.07 -0.03
N GLY A 233 -12.25 2.52 1.17
CA GLY A 233 -13.03 1.42 1.74
C GLY A 233 -14.09 1.85 2.77
N GLU A 234 -14.34 3.15 2.99
CA GLU A 234 -15.19 3.64 4.08
C GLU A 234 -16.56 2.95 4.16
N ASN A 235 -17.20 2.69 3.02
CA ASN A 235 -18.48 2.02 2.97
C ASN A 235 -18.42 0.49 3.24
N ASP A 236 -17.22 -0.07 3.36
CA ASP A 236 -16.97 -1.51 3.54
C ASP A 236 -16.28 -1.82 4.87
N LEU A 237 -16.27 -0.91 5.82
CA LEU A 237 -15.67 -1.13 7.14
C LEU A 237 -16.18 -2.39 7.84
N GLY A 238 -17.41 -2.82 7.50
CA GLY A 238 -18.00 -4.07 7.99
C GLY A 238 -17.27 -5.34 7.52
N THR A 239 -16.51 -5.26 6.45
CA THR A 239 -15.76 -6.37 5.83
C THR A 239 -14.26 -6.31 6.12
N LEU A 240 -13.82 -5.29 6.88
CA LEU A 240 -12.41 -5.11 7.23
C LEU A 240 -11.86 -6.37 7.89
N ARG A 241 -10.72 -6.83 7.38
CA ARG A 241 -10.02 -7.99 7.94
C ARG A 241 -8.51 -7.85 7.80
N THR A 242 -7.79 -8.38 8.77
CA THR A 242 -6.35 -8.63 8.63
C THR A 242 -6.15 -9.86 7.74
N VAL A 243 -5.27 -9.76 6.75
CA VAL A 243 -4.93 -10.84 5.82
C VAL A 243 -3.54 -11.39 6.09
N ILE A 244 -2.59 -10.52 6.40
CA ILE A 244 -1.23 -10.87 6.79
C ILE A 244 -0.95 -10.18 8.11
N ASP A 245 -0.32 -10.89 9.03
CA ASP A 245 0.11 -10.40 10.34
C ASP A 245 1.52 -10.89 10.70
N GLY A 246 1.92 -10.67 11.94
CA GLY A 246 3.21 -11.05 12.47
C GLY A 246 4.26 -9.96 12.29
N TYR A 247 5.52 -10.37 12.44
CA TYR A 247 6.64 -9.44 12.51
C TYR A 247 7.70 -9.78 11.48
N TRP A 248 8.49 -8.78 11.13
CA TRP A 248 9.67 -8.87 10.29
C TRP A 248 10.75 -7.94 10.84
N HIS A 249 11.87 -8.52 11.30
CA HIS A 249 12.94 -7.76 11.93
C HIS A 249 12.45 -6.81 13.04
N GLY A 250 11.53 -7.29 13.88
CA GLY A 250 10.97 -6.53 15.00
C GLY A 250 9.89 -5.51 14.64
N MET A 251 9.54 -5.35 13.37
CA MET A 251 8.48 -4.48 12.87
C MET A 251 7.22 -5.27 12.55
N ALA A 252 6.05 -4.76 12.92
CA ALA A 252 4.78 -5.40 12.59
C ALA A 252 4.45 -5.24 11.09
N ARG A 253 4.12 -6.36 10.42
CA ARG A 253 3.83 -6.40 8.99
C ARG A 253 2.33 -6.57 8.67
N ARG A 254 1.46 -6.16 9.61
CA ARG A 254 0.01 -6.24 9.43
C ARG A 254 -0.42 -5.64 8.10
N SER A 255 -1.24 -6.39 7.37
CA SER A 255 -1.81 -5.97 6.09
C SER A 255 -3.30 -6.29 6.10
N ILE A 256 -4.11 -5.39 5.57
CA ILE A 256 -5.57 -5.46 5.69
C ILE A 256 -6.27 -5.33 4.35
N GLN A 257 -7.51 -5.81 4.32
CA GLN A 257 -8.42 -5.69 3.18
C GLN A 257 -9.79 -5.21 3.64
N LEU A 258 -10.45 -4.39 2.81
CA LEU A 258 -11.86 -4.02 2.91
C LEU A 258 -12.55 -4.31 1.56
N GLY A 259 -13.75 -4.91 1.62
CA GLY A 259 -14.52 -5.32 0.44
C GLY A 259 -14.26 -6.73 -0.02
#